data_45cf6df74c8fd98f6c3dad70d48251b4
#
_entry.id   45cf6df74c8fd98f6c3dad70d48251b4
#
_cell.length_a   1.000
_cell.length_b   1.000
_cell.length_c   1.000
_cell.angle_alpha   90.00
_cell.angle_beta   90.00
_cell.angle_gamma   90.00
#
_symmetry.space_group_name_H-M   'P 1'
#
loop_
_entity.id
_entity.type
_entity.pdbx_description
1 polymer ?
#
loop_
_entity_poly.entity_id
_entity_poly.type
_entity_poly.pdbx_seq_one_letter_code
_entity_poly.pdbx_strand_id
1 'polypeptide(L)'
;MATVQEPIELVRSQIRELNPVEAKEALDADSGIALVDTREPHEYEQSHLEGATLVPPALVGQDIGAKVPDRSKRVIVYCASGNRSARAAKEMQDLGYEDVASMSGGIQLWEQLGYPVAAAEGMTAEQRERYSRHTLLPEVGVEGQLKMLNAKVLLIGAGGLGSPTALYLAAAGIGTLGLVDDDAVDASNLQRQVIHTTDRVGMPKTASAKLTIQALNPDVDVVEHNVRLDASNVLEILEPYDVIVDGADNFPTRYLLNDASVRLRKPVVSASILAFDGQISTFVPYEGPCYRCLYPTPPPPELAPSCSAAGVLGVMAGVVGLLQANEVIKLVAGLGEPLIGRLLLYDSLGTRFTELKVRRDPECPICGENAPEIADGDLGKFPDYEAFCAG
;
A
#
# COMPACT_ATOMS: atom_id res chain seq x y z
N MET A 1 -25.22 25.90 -16.74
CA MET A 1 -25.75 25.19 -17.92
C MET A 1 -24.68 24.18 -18.31
N ALA A 2 -24.96 22.89 -18.29
CA ALA A 2 -24.00 21.89 -18.75
C ALA A 2 -23.85 22.08 -20.28
N THR A 3 -22.68 22.48 -20.74
CA THR A 3 -22.33 22.52 -22.16
C THR A 3 -22.39 21.09 -22.70
N VAL A 4 -23.31 20.84 -23.63
CA VAL A 4 -23.38 19.55 -24.34
C VAL A 4 -22.05 19.41 -25.09
N GLN A 5 -21.22 18.45 -24.72
CA GLN A 5 -19.97 18.19 -25.42
C GLN A 5 -20.26 17.72 -26.84
N GLU A 6 -19.59 18.29 -27.81
CA GLU A 6 -19.69 17.85 -29.21
C GLU A 6 -19.32 16.35 -29.36
N PRO A 7 -20.03 15.63 -30.26
CA PRO A 7 -19.67 14.24 -30.58
C PRO A 7 -18.22 14.14 -31.06
N ILE A 8 -17.49 13.15 -30.62
CA ILE A 8 -16.04 13.01 -30.90
C ILE A 8 -15.74 12.90 -32.38
N GLU A 9 -16.62 12.29 -33.16
CA GLU A 9 -16.48 12.15 -34.61
C GLU A 9 -16.53 13.49 -35.33
N LEU A 10 -17.36 14.42 -34.83
CA LEU A 10 -17.42 15.78 -35.38
C LEU A 10 -16.11 16.54 -35.07
N VAL A 11 -15.59 16.39 -33.83
CA VAL A 11 -14.31 17.02 -33.46
C VAL A 11 -13.17 16.49 -34.34
N ARG A 12 -13.10 15.18 -34.55
CA ARG A 12 -12.06 14.54 -35.39
C ARG A 12 -12.11 15.03 -36.84
N SER A 13 -13.30 15.29 -37.39
CA SER A 13 -13.43 15.82 -38.76
C SER A 13 -12.88 17.24 -38.92
N GLN A 14 -12.63 17.97 -37.85
CA GLN A 14 -12.17 19.36 -37.84
C GLN A 14 -10.66 19.51 -37.51
N ILE A 15 -9.99 18.40 -37.16
CA ILE A 15 -8.58 18.40 -36.79
C ILE A 15 -7.75 17.51 -37.69
N ARG A 16 -6.44 17.71 -37.67
CA ARG A 16 -5.50 16.78 -38.30
C ARG A 16 -5.25 15.62 -37.33
N GLU A 17 -5.37 14.37 -37.79
CA GLU A 17 -4.95 13.20 -37.06
C GLU A 17 -3.71 12.56 -37.70
N LEU A 18 -2.83 12.03 -36.86
CA LEU A 18 -1.69 11.20 -37.26
C LEU A 18 -1.83 9.85 -36.56
N ASN A 19 -1.55 8.74 -37.23
CA ASN A 19 -1.38 7.49 -36.53
C ASN A 19 0.00 7.45 -35.82
N PRO A 20 0.27 6.51 -34.89
CA PRO A 20 1.55 6.48 -34.16
C PRO A 20 2.78 6.30 -35.05
N VAL A 21 2.67 5.65 -36.23
CA VAL A 21 3.78 5.50 -37.16
C VAL A 21 4.13 6.85 -37.77
N GLU A 22 3.12 7.58 -38.30
CA GLU A 22 3.30 8.93 -38.84
C GLU A 22 3.80 9.93 -37.79
N ALA A 23 3.30 9.81 -36.56
CA ALA A 23 3.75 10.64 -35.44
C ALA A 23 5.23 10.38 -35.11
N LYS A 24 5.64 9.10 -35.08
CA LYS A 24 7.03 8.73 -34.84
C LYS A 24 7.95 9.24 -35.95
N GLU A 25 7.58 9.03 -37.22
CA GLU A 25 8.36 9.55 -38.34
C GLU A 25 8.52 11.07 -38.30
N ALA A 26 7.46 11.79 -37.92
CA ALA A 26 7.52 13.23 -37.75
C ALA A 26 8.46 13.67 -36.62
N LEU A 27 8.38 13.02 -35.46
CA LEU A 27 9.22 13.31 -34.33
C LEU A 27 10.71 12.97 -34.57
N ASP A 28 10.96 11.87 -35.27
CA ASP A 28 12.33 11.47 -35.67
C ASP A 28 12.96 12.43 -36.65
N ALA A 29 12.13 13.03 -37.54
CA ALA A 29 12.57 13.96 -38.60
C ALA A 29 12.77 15.39 -38.10
N ASP A 30 12.05 15.82 -37.04
CA ASP A 30 12.03 17.19 -36.58
C ASP A 30 11.97 17.26 -35.04
N SER A 31 13.10 17.48 -34.40
CA SER A 31 13.19 17.68 -32.93
C SER A 31 12.57 19.00 -32.45
N GLY A 32 12.16 19.88 -33.33
CA GLY A 32 11.48 21.12 -33.04
C GLY A 32 10.00 20.96 -32.73
N ILE A 33 9.38 19.82 -33.03
CA ILE A 33 7.96 19.56 -32.74
C ILE A 33 7.71 19.59 -31.21
N ALA A 34 6.66 20.31 -30.79
CA ALA A 34 6.20 20.25 -29.41
C ALA A 34 5.31 19.01 -29.23
N LEU A 35 5.69 18.14 -28.32
CA LEU A 35 4.92 16.95 -27.97
C LEU A 35 4.15 17.21 -26.67
N VAL A 36 2.83 17.03 -26.69
CA VAL A 36 1.95 17.36 -25.57
C VAL A 36 1.15 16.11 -25.16
N ASP A 37 1.28 15.72 -23.89
CA ASP A 37 0.47 14.69 -23.27
C ASP A 37 -0.73 15.31 -22.56
N THR A 38 -1.94 14.95 -22.98
CA THR A 38 -3.19 15.42 -22.36
C THR A 38 -3.85 14.35 -21.52
N ARG A 39 -3.05 13.61 -20.76
CA ARG A 39 -3.54 12.68 -19.75
C ARG A 39 -3.48 13.30 -18.37
N GLU A 40 -3.93 12.54 -17.38
CA GLU A 40 -3.77 12.95 -15.99
C GLU A 40 -2.32 12.73 -15.50
N PRO A 41 -1.86 13.48 -14.46
CA PRO A 41 -0.48 13.37 -13.97
C PRO A 41 -0.04 11.94 -13.66
N HIS A 42 -0.88 11.15 -13.01
CA HIS A 42 -0.58 9.75 -12.67
C HIS A 42 -0.43 8.83 -13.90
N GLU A 43 -1.13 9.12 -15.01
CA GLU A 43 -0.95 8.39 -16.28
C GLU A 43 0.38 8.75 -16.94
N TYR A 44 0.78 10.02 -16.87
CA TYR A 44 2.05 10.52 -17.39
C TYR A 44 3.25 9.94 -16.62
N GLU A 45 3.15 9.90 -15.30
CA GLU A 45 4.18 9.32 -14.44
C GLU A 45 4.39 7.83 -14.69
N GLN A 46 3.33 7.10 -15.01
CA GLN A 46 3.39 5.67 -15.32
C GLN A 46 4.20 5.39 -16.59
N SER A 47 3.88 6.07 -17.68
CA SER A 47 4.61 6.04 -18.96
C SER A 47 4.25 7.27 -19.79
N HIS A 48 5.19 7.84 -20.53
CA HIS A 48 4.93 8.93 -21.47
C HIS A 48 5.91 8.86 -22.65
N LEU A 49 5.63 9.56 -23.74
CA LEU A 49 6.57 9.69 -24.83
C LEU A 49 7.71 10.62 -24.41
N GLU A 50 8.94 10.25 -24.74
CA GLU A 50 10.12 11.04 -24.37
C GLU A 50 10.02 12.48 -24.89
N GLY A 51 10.30 13.45 -24.05
CA GLY A 51 10.20 14.88 -24.35
C GLY A 51 8.78 15.45 -24.34
N ALA A 52 7.77 14.67 -23.98
CA ALA A 52 6.40 15.17 -23.88
C ALA A 52 6.22 16.13 -22.70
N THR A 53 5.44 17.18 -22.95
CA THR A 53 5.01 18.14 -21.91
C THR A 53 3.60 17.78 -21.45
N LEU A 54 3.43 17.55 -20.17
CA LEU A 54 2.11 17.25 -19.58
C LEU A 54 1.25 18.52 -19.50
N VAL A 55 0.05 18.45 -20.10
CA VAL A 55 -1.02 19.46 -19.95
C VAL A 55 -2.35 18.72 -19.80
N PRO A 56 -2.84 18.50 -18.57
CA PRO A 56 -4.11 17.80 -18.33
C PRO A 56 -5.28 18.39 -19.13
N PRO A 57 -6.29 17.60 -19.52
CA PRO A 57 -7.35 18.04 -20.41
C PRO A 57 -8.10 19.29 -19.94
N ALA A 58 -8.34 19.37 -18.60
CA ALA A 58 -9.04 20.52 -18.00
C ALA A 58 -8.22 21.82 -17.99
N LEU A 59 -6.90 21.73 -18.20
CA LEU A 59 -5.96 22.84 -18.13
C LEU A 59 -5.43 23.30 -19.47
N VAL A 60 -5.85 22.67 -20.59
CA VAL A 60 -5.36 23.03 -21.93
C VAL A 60 -5.58 24.53 -22.21
N GLY A 61 -6.79 25.04 -21.97
CA GLY A 61 -7.11 26.44 -22.21
C GLY A 61 -6.33 27.45 -21.36
N GLN A 62 -5.84 27.02 -20.21
CA GLN A 62 -5.14 27.90 -19.24
C GLN A 62 -3.61 27.78 -19.35
N ASP A 63 -3.09 26.57 -19.44
CA ASP A 63 -1.67 26.28 -19.27
C ASP A 63 -0.88 26.12 -20.56
N ILE A 64 -1.55 25.77 -21.67
CA ILE A 64 -0.85 25.48 -22.92
C ILE A 64 0.00 26.64 -23.43
N GLY A 65 -0.47 27.88 -23.26
CA GLY A 65 0.27 29.07 -23.68
C GLY A 65 1.56 29.31 -22.91
N ALA A 66 1.64 28.86 -21.66
CA ALA A 66 2.87 28.92 -20.86
C ALA A 66 3.82 27.76 -21.21
N LYS A 67 3.29 26.60 -21.58
CA LYS A 67 4.04 25.38 -21.88
C LYS A 67 4.56 25.37 -23.32
N VAL A 68 3.76 25.86 -24.25
CA VAL A 68 4.09 25.97 -25.69
C VAL A 68 3.77 27.39 -26.15
N PRO A 69 4.64 28.38 -25.84
CA PRO A 69 4.34 29.80 -26.10
C PRO A 69 4.33 30.19 -27.57
N ASP A 70 5.09 29.45 -28.41
CA ASP A 70 5.14 29.69 -29.86
C ASP A 70 3.99 28.98 -30.56
N ARG A 71 2.99 29.73 -30.98
CA ARG A 71 1.78 29.21 -31.65
C ARG A 71 2.00 28.80 -33.11
N SER A 72 3.09 29.20 -33.74
CA SER A 72 3.48 28.78 -35.07
C SER A 72 4.19 27.42 -35.06
N LYS A 73 4.61 26.97 -33.86
CA LYS A 73 5.30 25.69 -33.68
C LYS A 73 4.36 24.52 -33.99
N ARG A 74 4.87 23.54 -34.72
CA ARG A 74 4.15 22.28 -34.91
C ARG A 74 3.97 21.55 -33.57
N VAL A 75 2.73 21.12 -33.30
CA VAL A 75 2.37 20.43 -32.07
C VAL A 75 1.75 19.08 -32.37
N ILE A 76 2.23 18.03 -31.73
CA ILE A 76 1.58 16.72 -31.71
C ILE A 76 1.00 16.52 -30.32
N VAL A 77 -0.30 16.28 -30.22
CA VAL A 77 -1.01 16.06 -28.97
C VAL A 77 -1.42 14.60 -28.88
N TYR A 78 -1.18 13.96 -27.76
CA TYR A 78 -1.64 12.59 -27.53
C TYR A 78 -2.33 12.42 -26.17
N CYS A 79 -3.07 11.32 -26.03
CA CYS A 79 -3.62 10.85 -24.77
C CYS A 79 -3.58 9.32 -24.71
N ALA A 80 -4.39 8.67 -23.88
CA ALA A 80 -4.42 7.20 -23.81
C ALA A 80 -4.85 6.54 -25.12
N SER A 81 -6.00 6.97 -25.72
CA SER A 81 -6.63 6.33 -26.88
C SER A 81 -6.97 7.28 -28.04
N GLY A 82 -6.60 8.56 -27.96
CA GLY A 82 -6.83 9.56 -29.00
C GLY A 82 -8.09 10.44 -28.82
N ASN A 83 -8.98 10.17 -27.87
CA ASN A 83 -10.22 10.94 -27.71
C ASN A 83 -10.01 12.29 -26.96
N ARG A 84 -9.25 12.28 -25.86
CA ARG A 84 -8.92 13.50 -25.10
C ARG A 84 -8.03 14.43 -25.93
N SER A 85 -7.03 13.86 -26.63
CA SER A 85 -6.11 14.62 -27.48
C SER A 85 -6.80 15.24 -28.69
N ALA A 86 -7.82 14.60 -29.26
CA ALA A 86 -8.62 15.21 -30.33
C ALA A 86 -9.32 16.49 -29.87
N ARG A 87 -9.93 16.47 -28.69
CA ARG A 87 -10.55 17.67 -28.08
C ARG A 87 -9.52 18.75 -27.75
N ALA A 88 -8.40 18.35 -27.18
CA ALA A 88 -7.31 19.26 -26.87
C ALA A 88 -6.71 19.91 -28.12
N ALA A 89 -6.53 19.14 -29.22
CA ALA A 89 -6.06 19.67 -30.47
C ALA A 89 -7.03 20.72 -31.07
N LYS A 90 -8.34 20.44 -30.99
CA LYS A 90 -9.36 21.41 -31.39
C LYS A 90 -9.33 22.69 -30.57
N GLU A 91 -9.25 22.57 -29.24
CA GLU A 91 -9.14 23.70 -28.35
C GLU A 91 -7.86 24.52 -28.61
N MET A 92 -6.73 23.87 -28.87
CA MET A 92 -5.50 24.58 -29.25
C MET A 92 -5.63 25.34 -30.58
N GLN A 93 -6.29 24.77 -31.61
CA GLN A 93 -6.59 25.48 -32.84
C GLN A 93 -7.45 26.72 -32.58
N ASP A 94 -8.47 26.61 -31.74
CA ASP A 94 -9.34 27.74 -31.35
C ASP A 94 -8.58 28.82 -30.56
N LEU A 95 -7.49 28.44 -29.87
CA LEU A 95 -6.54 29.36 -29.23
C LEU A 95 -5.51 29.96 -30.19
N GLY A 96 -5.54 29.60 -31.48
CA GLY A 96 -4.70 30.17 -32.51
C GLY A 96 -3.38 29.45 -32.76
N TYR A 97 -3.24 28.16 -32.38
CA TYR A 97 -2.11 27.33 -32.81
C TYR A 97 -2.30 26.91 -34.28
N GLU A 98 -1.29 27.09 -35.10
CA GLU A 98 -1.40 26.98 -36.58
C GLU A 98 -1.26 25.54 -37.08
N ASP A 99 -0.38 24.72 -36.50
CA ASP A 99 -0.13 23.33 -36.92
C ASP A 99 -0.24 22.38 -35.74
N VAL A 100 -1.46 21.91 -35.47
CA VAL A 100 -1.76 20.97 -34.39
C VAL A 100 -2.32 19.69 -34.98
N ALA A 101 -1.75 18.55 -34.53
CA ALA A 101 -2.24 17.22 -34.88
C ALA A 101 -2.49 16.38 -33.62
N SER A 102 -3.57 15.61 -33.61
CA SER A 102 -3.84 14.60 -32.58
C SER A 102 -3.32 13.24 -32.99
N MET A 103 -2.65 12.51 -32.06
CA MET A 103 -2.23 11.13 -32.34
C MET A 103 -3.39 10.16 -32.05
N SER A 104 -3.95 9.61 -33.12
CA SER A 104 -5.02 8.62 -33.07
C SER A 104 -4.52 7.31 -32.46
N GLY A 105 -5.36 6.65 -31.63
CA GLY A 105 -4.95 5.47 -30.86
C GLY A 105 -4.09 5.78 -29.63
N GLY A 106 -3.53 7.00 -29.55
CA GLY A 106 -2.79 7.49 -28.39
C GLY A 106 -1.57 6.65 -28.01
N ILE A 107 -1.14 6.77 -26.75
CA ILE A 107 0.01 6.02 -26.24
C ILE A 107 -0.25 4.51 -26.19
N GLN A 108 -1.51 4.08 -26.06
CA GLN A 108 -1.83 2.64 -26.05
C GLN A 108 -1.45 1.97 -27.38
N LEU A 109 -1.75 2.60 -28.52
CA LEU A 109 -1.35 2.04 -29.81
C LEU A 109 0.15 2.21 -30.07
N TRP A 110 0.78 3.28 -29.57
CA TRP A 110 2.22 3.51 -29.60
C TRP A 110 2.98 2.37 -28.90
N GLU A 111 2.56 2.00 -27.68
CA GLU A 111 3.14 0.89 -26.91
C GLU A 111 2.88 -0.48 -27.57
N GLN A 112 1.69 -0.71 -28.13
CA GLN A 112 1.37 -1.95 -28.87
C GLN A 112 2.27 -2.16 -30.11
N LEU A 113 2.73 -1.07 -30.72
CA LEU A 113 3.69 -1.12 -31.82
C LEU A 113 5.14 -1.31 -31.35
N GLY A 114 5.37 -1.40 -30.04
CA GLY A 114 6.70 -1.59 -29.45
C GLY A 114 7.58 -0.34 -29.49
N TYR A 115 6.99 0.85 -29.64
CA TYR A 115 7.76 2.09 -29.63
C TYR A 115 8.15 2.50 -28.22
N PRO A 116 9.34 3.14 -28.03
CA PRO A 116 9.86 3.47 -26.72
C PRO A 116 8.99 4.51 -26.00
N VAL A 117 8.87 4.36 -24.70
CA VAL A 117 8.27 5.33 -23.79
C VAL A 117 9.25 5.62 -22.68
N ALA A 118 9.25 6.85 -22.19
CA ALA A 118 9.83 7.22 -20.92
C ALA A 118 8.87 6.81 -19.80
N ALA A 119 9.40 6.55 -18.63
CA ALA A 119 8.60 6.25 -17.44
C ALA A 119 9.25 6.92 -16.23
N ALA A 120 8.49 7.12 -15.17
CA ALA A 120 9.07 7.56 -13.91
C ALA A 120 10.20 6.61 -13.49
N GLU A 121 11.31 7.17 -13.05
CA GLU A 121 12.44 6.40 -12.53
C GLU A 121 12.02 5.60 -11.28
N GLY A 122 12.64 4.43 -11.08
CA GLY A 122 12.52 3.66 -9.84
C GLY A 122 11.73 2.35 -9.93
N MET A 123 11.03 2.04 -11.03
CA MET A 123 10.39 0.73 -11.26
C MET A 123 10.88 0.07 -12.54
N THR A 124 11.04 -1.27 -12.52
CA THR A 124 11.30 -2.06 -13.72
C THR A 124 10.06 -2.14 -14.62
N ALA A 125 10.20 -2.61 -15.86
CA ALA A 125 9.07 -2.81 -16.77
C ALA A 125 8.06 -3.82 -16.20
N GLU A 126 8.56 -4.91 -15.61
CA GLU A 126 7.76 -5.95 -14.97
C GLU A 126 6.99 -5.41 -13.76
N GLN A 127 7.61 -4.55 -12.96
CA GLN A 127 6.97 -3.88 -11.82
C GLN A 127 5.88 -2.91 -12.27
N ARG A 128 6.13 -2.13 -13.33
CA ARG A 128 5.11 -1.26 -13.90
C ARG A 128 3.89 -2.03 -14.40
N GLU A 129 4.09 -3.16 -15.05
CA GLU A 129 2.99 -4.03 -15.48
C GLU A 129 2.24 -4.60 -14.27
N ARG A 130 2.96 -5.18 -13.30
CA ARG A 130 2.40 -5.79 -12.09
C ARG A 130 1.56 -4.82 -11.29
N TYR A 131 2.05 -3.61 -11.05
CA TYR A 131 1.39 -2.60 -10.21
C TYR A 131 0.58 -1.58 -11.00
N SER A 132 0.35 -1.81 -12.30
CA SER A 132 -0.37 -0.87 -13.17
C SER A 132 -1.75 -0.47 -12.64
N ARG A 133 -2.45 -1.36 -11.92
CA ARG A 133 -3.77 -1.05 -11.33
C ARG A 133 -3.67 -0.16 -10.09
N HIS A 134 -2.57 -0.22 -9.35
CA HIS A 134 -2.29 0.68 -8.23
C HIS A 134 -1.91 2.08 -8.72
N THR A 135 -0.98 2.15 -9.69
CA THR A 135 -0.48 3.43 -10.18
C THR A 135 -1.53 4.23 -10.97
N LEU A 136 -2.62 3.61 -11.42
CA LEU A 136 -3.79 4.29 -12.00
C LEU A 136 -4.69 4.97 -10.97
N LEU A 137 -4.56 4.64 -9.67
CA LEU A 137 -5.30 5.31 -8.61
C LEU A 137 -4.59 6.63 -8.29
N PRO A 138 -5.25 7.81 -8.44
CA PRO A 138 -4.60 9.11 -8.22
C PRO A 138 -3.97 9.26 -6.84
N GLU A 139 -4.58 8.64 -5.83
CA GLU A 139 -4.10 8.69 -4.44
C GLU A 139 -2.84 7.86 -4.23
N VAL A 140 -2.62 6.82 -5.03
CA VAL A 140 -1.42 5.95 -4.96
C VAL A 140 -0.35 6.47 -5.91
N GLY A 141 -0.66 6.56 -7.20
CA GLY A 141 0.28 6.96 -8.24
C GLY A 141 1.55 6.10 -8.28
N VAL A 142 2.54 6.56 -9.00
CA VAL A 142 3.89 5.95 -9.01
C VAL A 142 4.60 6.21 -7.67
N GLU A 143 4.43 7.38 -7.09
CA GLU A 143 5.07 7.74 -5.81
C GLU A 143 4.64 6.82 -4.67
N GLY A 144 3.33 6.56 -4.52
CA GLY A 144 2.81 5.65 -3.50
C GLY A 144 3.30 4.22 -3.72
N GLN A 145 3.38 3.76 -4.98
CA GLN A 145 3.92 2.43 -5.29
C GLN A 145 5.42 2.33 -4.97
N LEU A 146 6.20 3.36 -5.24
CA LEU A 146 7.62 3.40 -4.88
C LEU A 146 7.83 3.38 -3.36
N LYS A 147 6.98 4.06 -2.59
CA LYS A 147 6.99 3.96 -1.12
C LYS A 147 6.75 2.53 -0.67
N MET A 148 5.79 1.81 -1.26
CA MET A 148 5.53 0.39 -0.95
C MET A 148 6.73 -0.49 -1.31
N LEU A 149 7.33 -0.32 -2.49
CA LEU A 149 8.51 -1.07 -2.93
C LEU A 149 9.75 -0.88 -2.03
N ASN A 150 9.86 0.27 -1.38
CA ASN A 150 10.98 0.56 -0.48
C ASN A 150 10.68 0.23 0.99
N ALA A 151 9.44 -0.03 1.34
CA ALA A 151 9.02 -0.28 2.72
C ALA A 151 9.44 -1.64 3.23
N LYS A 152 9.70 -1.69 4.54
CA LYS A 152 10.01 -2.91 5.29
C LYS A 152 8.96 -3.13 6.36
N VAL A 153 8.23 -4.21 6.27
CA VAL A 153 7.13 -4.55 7.18
C VAL A 153 7.41 -5.86 7.90
N LEU A 154 7.29 -5.85 9.21
CA LEU A 154 7.46 -7.05 10.04
C LEU A 154 6.10 -7.60 10.46
N LEU A 155 5.87 -8.89 10.22
CA LEU A 155 4.69 -9.60 10.70
C LEU A 155 5.09 -10.48 11.90
N ILE A 156 4.45 -10.23 13.04
CA ILE A 156 4.56 -11.08 14.21
C ILE A 156 3.47 -12.14 14.11
N GLY A 157 3.89 -13.36 13.80
CA GLY A 157 3.03 -14.50 13.50
C GLY A 157 2.73 -14.67 12.01
N ALA A 158 3.06 -15.85 11.47
CA ALA A 158 2.66 -16.33 10.14
C ALA A 158 1.40 -17.22 10.22
N GLY A 159 0.56 -16.97 11.21
CA GLY A 159 -0.64 -17.71 11.54
C GLY A 159 -1.89 -17.22 10.80
N GLY A 160 -3.04 -17.24 11.48
CA GLY A 160 -4.34 -16.87 10.90
C GLY A 160 -4.39 -15.45 10.35
N LEU A 161 -4.06 -14.43 11.15
CA LEU A 161 -4.04 -13.04 10.74
C LEU A 161 -2.86 -12.74 9.80
N GLY A 162 -1.67 -13.25 10.13
CA GLY A 162 -0.47 -13.02 9.32
C GLY A 162 -0.57 -13.60 7.90
N SER A 163 -1.28 -14.71 7.71
CA SER A 163 -1.43 -15.33 6.38
C SER A 163 -2.03 -14.42 5.32
N PRO A 164 -3.26 -13.91 5.46
CA PRO A 164 -3.86 -13.01 4.46
C PRO A 164 -3.13 -11.67 4.41
N THR A 165 -2.65 -11.16 5.55
CA THR A 165 -1.88 -9.91 5.60
C THR A 165 -0.62 -10.02 4.75
N ALA A 166 0.20 -11.06 4.93
CA ALA A 166 1.43 -11.28 4.18
C ALA A 166 1.17 -11.43 2.67
N LEU A 167 0.13 -12.18 2.29
CA LEU A 167 -0.23 -12.38 0.89
C LEU A 167 -0.57 -11.05 0.19
N TYR A 168 -1.40 -10.21 0.82
CA TYR A 168 -1.81 -8.96 0.19
C TYR A 168 -0.75 -7.87 0.25
N LEU A 169 0.10 -7.84 1.28
CA LEU A 169 1.27 -6.96 1.31
C LEU A 169 2.29 -7.35 0.23
N ALA A 170 2.52 -8.66 0.04
CA ALA A 170 3.36 -9.16 -1.04
C ALA A 170 2.77 -8.83 -2.42
N ALA A 171 1.47 -9.05 -2.63
CA ALA A 171 0.79 -8.70 -3.87
C ALA A 171 0.84 -7.20 -4.16
N ALA A 172 0.73 -6.35 -3.12
CA ALA A 172 0.83 -4.90 -3.22
C ALA A 172 2.27 -4.42 -3.50
N GLY A 173 3.28 -5.26 -3.32
CA GLY A 173 4.67 -4.93 -3.59
C GLY A 173 5.36 -4.23 -2.42
N ILE A 174 5.07 -4.62 -1.18
CA ILE A 174 5.93 -4.23 -0.05
C ILE A 174 7.31 -4.87 -0.26
N GLY A 175 8.36 -4.04 -0.31
CA GLY A 175 9.69 -4.47 -0.75
C GLY A 175 10.32 -5.52 0.16
N THR A 176 10.16 -5.41 1.47
CA THR A 176 10.67 -6.40 2.44
C THR A 176 9.58 -6.82 3.41
N LEU A 177 9.36 -8.12 3.55
CA LEU A 177 8.50 -8.71 4.57
C LEU A 177 9.33 -9.56 5.53
N GLY A 178 9.42 -9.12 6.80
CA GLY A 178 9.94 -9.93 7.90
C GLY A 178 8.82 -10.80 8.47
N LEU A 179 9.13 -12.05 8.77
CA LEU A 179 8.20 -13.01 9.35
C LEU A 179 8.77 -13.57 10.63
N VAL A 180 8.12 -13.34 11.76
CA VAL A 180 8.49 -13.90 13.07
C VAL A 180 7.48 -14.97 13.45
N ASP A 181 7.91 -16.22 13.52
CA ASP A 181 7.09 -17.35 13.99
C ASP A 181 8.02 -18.51 14.32
N ASP A 182 7.84 -19.17 15.46
CA ASP A 182 8.65 -20.32 15.91
C ASP A 182 7.95 -21.67 15.74
N ASP A 183 6.71 -21.66 15.22
CA ASP A 183 5.91 -22.86 14.98
C ASP A 183 6.21 -23.55 13.65
N ALA A 184 5.81 -24.82 13.59
CA ALA A 184 5.67 -25.57 12.35
C ALA A 184 4.21 -25.53 11.82
N VAL A 185 4.06 -25.73 10.52
CA VAL A 185 2.76 -25.88 9.87
C VAL A 185 2.07 -27.15 10.40
N ASP A 186 0.85 -27.01 10.89
CA ASP A 186 0.00 -28.09 11.35
C ASP A 186 -1.28 -28.20 10.50
N ALA A 187 -1.76 -29.39 10.24
CA ALA A 187 -2.94 -29.63 9.42
C ALA A 187 -4.20 -28.93 9.99
N SER A 188 -4.33 -28.86 11.32
CA SER A 188 -5.43 -28.18 12.01
C SER A 188 -5.42 -26.66 11.81
N ASN A 189 -4.31 -26.11 11.35
CA ASN A 189 -4.17 -24.67 11.09
C ASN A 189 -4.66 -24.28 9.70
N LEU A 190 -4.66 -25.18 8.72
CA LEU A 190 -4.89 -24.89 7.30
C LEU A 190 -6.28 -24.31 6.99
N GLN A 191 -7.25 -24.52 7.87
CA GLN A 191 -8.59 -23.94 7.74
C GLN A 191 -8.62 -22.40 7.85
N ARG A 192 -7.53 -21.76 8.37
CA ARG A 192 -7.41 -20.31 8.53
C ARG A 192 -6.04 -19.72 8.15
N GLN A 193 -5.01 -20.55 8.05
CA GLN A 193 -3.65 -20.12 7.73
C GLN A 193 -3.36 -20.38 6.24
N VAL A 194 -4.03 -19.63 5.38
CA VAL A 194 -4.13 -19.86 3.92
C VAL A 194 -2.81 -19.65 3.15
N ILE A 195 -1.77 -19.16 3.79
CA ILE A 195 -0.43 -19.02 3.20
C ILE A 195 0.30 -20.37 3.16
N HIS A 196 -0.13 -21.34 3.96
CA HIS A 196 0.44 -22.66 4.05
C HIS A 196 -0.37 -23.69 3.25
N THR A 197 0.26 -24.82 2.89
CA THR A 197 -0.37 -25.87 2.10
C THR A 197 -0.16 -27.25 2.76
N THR A 198 -0.99 -28.22 2.40
CA THR A 198 -0.98 -29.56 3.01
C THR A 198 0.36 -30.30 2.85
N ASP A 199 1.04 -30.11 1.72
CA ASP A 199 2.34 -30.68 1.42
C ASP A 199 3.49 -30.11 2.26
N ARG A 200 3.23 -29.02 3.00
CA ARG A 200 4.20 -28.35 3.87
C ARG A 200 3.96 -28.57 5.37
N VAL A 201 3.06 -29.46 5.73
CA VAL A 201 2.85 -29.85 7.14
C VAL A 201 4.17 -30.35 7.74
N GLY A 202 4.55 -29.79 8.90
CA GLY A 202 5.82 -30.03 9.58
C GLY A 202 6.97 -29.08 9.19
N MET A 203 6.81 -28.26 8.14
CA MET A 203 7.78 -27.23 7.78
C MET A 203 7.65 -26.02 8.73
N PRO A 204 8.74 -25.29 9.07
CA PRO A 204 8.63 -24.01 9.76
C PRO A 204 7.67 -23.06 9.04
N LYS A 205 6.78 -22.38 9.79
CA LYS A 205 5.78 -21.48 9.20
C LYS A 205 6.43 -20.35 8.40
N THR A 206 7.55 -19.79 8.88
CA THR A 206 8.29 -18.74 8.18
C THR A 206 8.77 -19.21 6.81
N ALA A 207 9.38 -20.39 6.72
CA ALA A 207 9.86 -20.98 5.48
C ALA A 207 8.71 -21.32 4.51
N SER A 208 7.61 -21.88 5.02
CA SER A 208 6.42 -22.17 4.22
C SER A 208 5.79 -20.87 3.66
N ALA A 209 5.68 -19.83 4.46
CA ALA A 209 5.14 -18.55 4.03
C ALA A 209 6.03 -17.90 2.96
N LYS A 210 7.36 -17.92 3.14
CA LYS A 210 8.33 -17.42 2.14
C LYS A 210 8.13 -18.05 0.77
N LEU A 211 7.98 -19.37 0.71
CA LEU A 211 7.73 -20.06 -0.56
C LEU A 211 6.46 -19.54 -1.26
N THR A 212 5.40 -19.31 -0.52
CA THR A 212 4.14 -18.80 -1.08
C THR A 212 4.27 -17.33 -1.52
N ILE A 213 4.90 -16.48 -0.71
CA ILE A 213 5.13 -15.06 -1.02
C ILE A 213 5.97 -14.94 -2.30
N GLN A 214 7.09 -15.65 -2.39
CA GLN A 214 7.98 -15.60 -3.55
C GLN A 214 7.34 -16.16 -4.83
N ALA A 215 6.46 -17.16 -4.70
CA ALA A 215 5.68 -17.67 -5.83
C ALA A 215 4.63 -16.65 -6.32
N LEU A 216 4.09 -15.81 -5.42
CA LEU A 216 3.14 -14.75 -5.75
C LEU A 216 3.85 -13.53 -6.32
N ASN A 217 4.91 -13.09 -5.67
CA ASN A 217 5.67 -11.90 -6.05
C ASN A 217 7.18 -12.10 -5.77
N PRO A 218 7.98 -12.43 -6.81
CA PRO A 218 9.40 -12.71 -6.65
C PRO A 218 10.24 -11.45 -6.28
N ASP A 219 9.68 -10.25 -6.43
CA ASP A 219 10.37 -8.99 -6.10
C ASP A 219 10.40 -8.71 -4.59
N VAL A 220 9.60 -9.43 -3.80
CA VAL A 220 9.53 -9.25 -2.36
C VAL A 220 10.68 -9.99 -1.68
N ASP A 221 11.50 -9.24 -0.95
CA ASP A 221 12.50 -9.84 -0.06
C ASP A 221 11.83 -10.35 1.23
N VAL A 222 12.03 -11.64 1.53
CA VAL A 222 11.43 -12.30 2.71
C VAL A 222 12.51 -12.66 3.70
N VAL A 223 12.49 -11.99 4.85
CA VAL A 223 13.40 -12.23 5.97
C VAL A 223 12.71 -13.13 7.01
N GLU A 224 13.30 -14.30 7.24
CA GLU A 224 12.77 -15.30 8.16
C GLU A 224 13.38 -15.14 9.55
N HIS A 225 12.54 -14.89 10.56
CA HIS A 225 12.91 -14.94 11.97
C HIS A 225 12.20 -16.14 12.61
N ASN A 226 12.80 -17.33 12.47
CA ASN A 226 12.25 -18.56 13.04
C ASN A 226 12.60 -18.65 14.53
N VAL A 227 12.04 -17.75 15.31
CA VAL A 227 12.29 -17.58 16.74
C VAL A 227 11.03 -17.12 17.46
N ARG A 228 10.93 -17.45 18.74
CA ARG A 228 9.96 -16.82 19.64
C ARG A 228 10.43 -15.40 19.97
N LEU A 229 9.52 -14.44 19.83
CA LEU A 229 9.79 -13.06 20.20
C LEU A 229 9.78 -12.92 21.73
N ASP A 230 10.85 -12.40 22.30
CA ASP A 230 11.00 -12.17 23.73
C ASP A 230 11.79 -10.88 24.03
N ALA A 231 11.96 -10.58 25.32
CA ALA A 231 12.64 -9.37 25.79
C ALA A 231 14.11 -9.27 25.34
N SER A 232 14.75 -10.39 25.00
CA SER A 232 16.17 -10.41 24.62
C SER A 232 16.40 -10.10 23.12
N ASN A 233 15.39 -10.33 22.26
CA ASN A 233 15.52 -10.21 20.79
C ASN A 233 14.59 -9.17 20.16
N VAL A 234 13.56 -8.71 20.86
CA VAL A 234 12.51 -7.86 20.29
C VAL A 234 13.05 -6.57 19.66
N LEU A 235 13.96 -5.87 20.30
CA LEU A 235 14.48 -4.61 19.79
C LEU A 235 15.29 -4.80 18.50
N GLU A 236 16.18 -5.79 18.49
CA GLU A 236 17.02 -6.12 17.33
C GLU A 236 16.15 -6.52 16.12
N ILE A 237 15.10 -7.32 16.37
CA ILE A 237 14.20 -7.80 15.32
C ILE A 237 13.32 -6.68 14.76
N LEU A 238 12.81 -5.77 15.61
CA LEU A 238 11.90 -4.70 15.18
C LEU A 238 12.61 -3.52 14.51
N GLU A 239 13.84 -3.19 14.93
CA GLU A 239 14.55 -1.97 14.53
C GLU A 239 14.62 -1.77 12.99
N PRO A 240 14.92 -2.78 12.16
CA PRO A 240 15.08 -2.59 10.71
C PRO A 240 13.79 -2.29 9.95
N TYR A 241 12.61 -2.43 10.58
CA TYR A 241 11.32 -2.34 9.91
C TYR A 241 10.63 -1.00 10.15
N ASP A 242 9.83 -0.57 9.18
CA ASP A 242 9.09 0.70 9.22
C ASP A 242 7.74 0.56 9.91
N VAL A 243 7.05 -0.57 9.71
CA VAL A 243 5.74 -0.89 10.27
C VAL A 243 5.73 -2.32 10.80
N ILE A 244 5.11 -2.50 11.96
CA ILE A 244 4.94 -3.80 12.60
C ILE A 244 3.47 -4.23 12.51
N VAL A 245 3.23 -5.47 12.14
CA VAL A 245 1.90 -6.09 12.15
C VAL A 245 1.82 -7.06 13.32
N ASP A 246 0.90 -6.81 14.23
CA ASP A 246 0.63 -7.68 15.37
C ASP A 246 -0.42 -8.74 14.99
N GLY A 247 0.05 -9.95 14.75
CA GLY A 247 -0.74 -11.16 14.58
C GLY A 247 -0.58 -12.15 15.74
N ALA A 248 -0.06 -11.68 16.89
CA ALA A 248 0.13 -12.53 18.08
C ALA A 248 -1.20 -13.05 18.63
N ASP A 249 -1.19 -14.26 19.13
CA ASP A 249 -2.33 -14.93 19.73
C ASP A 249 -2.29 -14.98 21.28
N ASN A 250 -1.29 -14.29 21.88
CA ASN A 250 -1.08 -14.27 23.31
C ASN A 250 -0.77 -12.85 23.83
N PHE A 251 -1.14 -12.59 25.07
CA PHE A 251 -0.97 -11.27 25.70
C PHE A 251 0.48 -10.91 26.00
N PRO A 252 1.34 -11.81 26.53
CA PRO A 252 2.74 -11.48 26.77
C PRO A 252 3.43 -10.87 25.55
N THR A 253 3.28 -11.48 24.38
CA THR A 253 3.83 -10.95 23.13
C THR A 253 3.23 -9.59 22.75
N ARG A 254 1.93 -9.35 22.95
CA ARG A 254 1.28 -8.07 22.62
C ARG A 254 1.80 -6.94 23.50
N TYR A 255 1.95 -7.16 24.82
CA TYR A 255 2.48 -6.14 25.73
C TYR A 255 3.96 -5.87 25.47
N LEU A 256 4.76 -6.92 25.24
CA LEU A 256 6.16 -6.78 24.83
C LEU A 256 6.28 -5.96 23.54
N LEU A 257 5.49 -6.30 22.53
CA LEU A 257 5.48 -5.63 21.24
C LEU A 257 5.11 -4.15 21.36
N ASN A 258 4.06 -3.84 22.15
CA ASN A 258 3.67 -2.45 22.42
C ASN A 258 4.80 -1.66 23.04
N ASP A 259 5.41 -2.20 24.12
CA ASP A 259 6.42 -1.47 24.86
C ASP A 259 7.69 -1.28 24.03
N ALA A 260 8.07 -2.28 23.22
CA ALA A 260 9.20 -2.19 22.29
C ALA A 260 8.91 -1.18 21.16
N SER A 261 7.69 -1.20 20.59
CA SER A 261 7.30 -0.29 19.52
C SER A 261 7.31 1.18 19.95
N VAL A 262 6.83 1.47 21.17
CA VAL A 262 6.87 2.83 21.72
C VAL A 262 8.31 3.29 21.91
N ARG A 263 9.21 2.43 22.41
CA ARG A 263 10.65 2.73 22.55
C ARG A 263 11.33 3.02 21.22
N LEU A 264 11.06 2.18 20.21
CA LEU A 264 11.63 2.31 18.87
C LEU A 264 10.88 3.32 17.99
N ARG A 265 9.76 3.90 18.46
CA ARG A 265 8.88 4.79 17.69
C ARG A 265 8.35 4.14 16.41
N LYS A 266 8.08 2.83 16.44
CA LYS A 266 7.57 2.08 15.28
C LYS A 266 6.04 1.96 15.36
N PRO A 267 5.29 2.26 14.28
CA PRO A 267 3.86 2.03 14.24
C PRO A 267 3.53 0.53 14.28
N VAL A 268 2.43 0.20 14.97
CA VAL A 268 1.91 -1.17 15.07
C VAL A 268 0.47 -1.22 14.57
N VAL A 269 0.20 -2.08 13.60
CA VAL A 269 -1.16 -2.43 13.19
C VAL A 269 -1.56 -3.68 13.95
N SER A 270 -2.35 -3.50 15.02
CA SER A 270 -2.73 -4.59 15.93
C SER A 270 -4.15 -5.07 15.66
N ALA A 271 -4.32 -6.38 15.58
CA ALA A 271 -5.63 -7.00 15.44
C ALA A 271 -5.76 -8.25 16.30
N SER A 272 -7.00 -8.62 16.59
CA SER A 272 -7.32 -9.89 17.21
C SER A 272 -8.67 -10.42 16.74
N ILE A 273 -8.80 -11.73 16.80
CA ILE A 273 -10.02 -12.46 16.46
C ILE A 273 -10.34 -13.46 17.56
N LEU A 274 -11.61 -13.62 17.87
CA LEU A 274 -12.11 -14.63 18.79
C LEU A 274 -13.50 -15.08 18.34
N ALA A 275 -13.68 -16.37 18.13
CA ALA A 275 -14.93 -16.96 17.64
C ALA A 275 -15.46 -16.26 16.38
N PHE A 276 -16.37 -15.32 16.52
CA PHE A 276 -17.04 -14.56 15.45
C PHE A 276 -16.74 -13.07 15.50
N ASP A 277 -15.94 -12.63 16.46
CA ASP A 277 -15.60 -11.24 16.67
C ASP A 277 -14.17 -10.94 16.23
N GLY A 278 -13.98 -9.78 15.64
CA GLY A 278 -12.68 -9.24 15.27
C GLY A 278 -12.51 -7.80 15.72
N GLN A 279 -11.30 -7.41 15.98
CA GLN A 279 -10.97 -6.02 16.28
C GLN A 279 -9.64 -5.63 15.66
N ILE A 280 -9.51 -4.35 15.30
CA ILE A 280 -8.29 -3.78 14.72
C ILE A 280 -8.12 -2.32 15.13
N SER A 281 -6.90 -1.92 15.38
CA SER A 281 -6.48 -0.54 15.63
C SER A 281 -5.06 -0.32 15.13
N THR A 282 -4.71 0.93 14.86
CA THR A 282 -3.35 1.34 14.50
C THR A 282 -2.77 2.19 15.61
N PHE A 283 -1.67 1.73 16.21
CA PHE A 283 -0.96 2.42 17.27
C PHE A 283 0.29 3.08 16.71
N VAL A 284 0.29 4.42 16.65
CA VAL A 284 1.47 5.21 16.24
C VAL A 284 1.99 5.92 17.48
N PRO A 285 3.21 5.57 17.92
CA PRO A 285 3.77 6.12 19.15
C PRO A 285 3.78 7.65 19.14
N TYR A 286 3.27 8.25 20.21
CA TYR A 286 3.18 9.70 20.47
C TYR A 286 2.17 10.50 19.60
N GLU A 287 1.65 9.92 18.49
CA GLU A 287 0.58 10.54 17.70
C GLU A 287 -0.81 10.14 18.18
N GLY A 288 -0.93 8.94 18.75
CA GLY A 288 -2.18 8.38 19.25
C GLY A 288 -2.00 7.59 20.55
N PRO A 289 -3.04 6.84 20.98
CA PRO A 289 -2.95 5.90 22.07
C PRO A 289 -1.99 4.76 21.72
N CYS A 290 -1.39 4.11 22.71
CA CYS A 290 -0.73 2.83 22.57
C CYS A 290 -1.67 1.69 23.03
N TYR A 291 -1.26 0.43 22.87
CA TYR A 291 -2.06 -0.73 23.29
C TYR A 291 -2.43 -0.68 24.79
N ARG A 292 -1.52 -0.19 25.65
CA ARG A 292 -1.79 -0.04 27.10
C ARG A 292 -2.77 1.08 27.43
N CYS A 293 -2.96 2.07 26.57
CA CYS A 293 -4.04 3.05 26.76
C CYS A 293 -5.42 2.40 26.61
N LEU A 294 -5.52 1.38 25.77
CA LEU A 294 -6.76 0.63 25.55
C LEU A 294 -6.90 -0.53 26.58
N TYR A 295 -5.80 -1.23 26.82
CA TYR A 295 -5.73 -2.39 27.72
C TYR A 295 -4.61 -2.18 28.76
N PRO A 296 -4.85 -1.43 29.86
CA PRO A 296 -3.82 -1.13 30.87
C PRO A 296 -3.25 -2.38 31.53
N THR A 297 -4.09 -3.38 31.74
CA THR A 297 -3.76 -4.69 32.32
C THR A 297 -4.35 -5.81 31.47
N PRO A 298 -3.70 -6.99 31.42
CA PRO A 298 -4.26 -8.14 30.73
C PRO A 298 -5.59 -8.57 31.38
N PRO A 299 -6.55 -9.07 30.58
CA PRO A 299 -7.76 -9.65 31.14
C PRO A 299 -7.44 -10.92 31.93
N PRO A 300 -8.27 -11.24 32.96
CA PRO A 300 -8.13 -12.53 33.64
C PRO A 300 -8.19 -13.70 32.63
N PRO A 301 -7.38 -14.77 32.81
CA PRO A 301 -7.30 -15.90 31.87
C PRO A 301 -8.64 -16.54 31.53
N GLU A 302 -9.58 -16.53 32.48
CA GLU A 302 -10.94 -17.08 32.28
C GLU A 302 -11.80 -16.28 31.29
N LEU A 303 -11.49 -14.98 31.11
CA LEU A 303 -12.22 -14.07 30.20
C LEU A 303 -11.56 -13.94 28.83
N ALA A 304 -10.40 -14.54 28.64
CA ALA A 304 -9.63 -14.45 27.40
C ALA A 304 -9.06 -15.79 26.96
N PRO A 305 -9.92 -16.77 26.66
CA PRO A 305 -9.45 -18.08 26.18
C PRO A 305 -8.67 -17.92 24.87
N SER A 306 -7.68 -18.79 24.66
CA SER A 306 -6.94 -18.84 23.39
C SER A 306 -7.88 -19.24 22.24
N CYS A 307 -7.49 -18.89 21.00
CA CYS A 307 -8.23 -19.33 19.80
C CYS A 307 -8.34 -20.85 19.70
N SER A 308 -7.37 -21.60 20.25
CA SER A 308 -7.39 -23.07 20.31
C SER A 308 -8.46 -23.61 21.26
N ALA A 309 -8.79 -22.88 22.32
CA ALA A 309 -9.78 -23.25 23.32
C ALA A 309 -11.20 -22.79 22.95
N ALA A 310 -11.34 -21.57 22.42
CA ALA A 310 -12.65 -20.98 22.10
C ALA A 310 -13.12 -21.30 20.66
N GLY A 311 -12.20 -21.67 19.78
CA GLY A 311 -12.47 -21.80 18.35
C GLY A 311 -12.46 -20.46 17.62
N VAL A 312 -12.33 -20.51 16.32
CA VAL A 312 -12.40 -19.34 15.43
C VAL A 312 -12.91 -19.76 14.05
N LEU A 313 -13.84 -19.00 13.51
CA LEU A 313 -14.27 -19.20 12.13
C LEU A 313 -13.15 -18.74 11.19
N GLY A 314 -12.64 -19.64 10.30
CA GLY A 314 -11.44 -19.37 9.52
C GLY A 314 -11.49 -18.09 8.67
N VAL A 315 -12.65 -17.75 8.11
CA VAL A 315 -12.83 -16.51 7.33
C VAL A 315 -12.61 -15.23 8.15
N MET A 316 -12.75 -15.29 9.46
CA MET A 316 -12.46 -14.14 10.35
C MET A 316 -11.00 -13.69 10.21
N ALA A 317 -10.09 -14.65 10.15
CA ALA A 317 -8.68 -14.38 9.91
C ALA A 317 -8.46 -13.66 8.57
N GLY A 318 -9.20 -14.07 7.53
CA GLY A 318 -9.18 -13.42 6.23
C GLY A 318 -9.63 -11.95 6.30
N VAL A 319 -10.85 -11.70 6.80
CA VAL A 319 -11.42 -10.34 6.85
C VAL A 319 -10.53 -9.40 7.67
N VAL A 320 -10.18 -9.79 8.88
CA VAL A 320 -9.42 -8.93 9.80
C VAL A 320 -7.97 -8.75 9.35
N GLY A 321 -7.33 -9.80 8.83
CA GLY A 321 -5.97 -9.68 8.29
C GLY A 321 -5.88 -8.82 7.03
N LEU A 322 -6.93 -8.81 6.18
CA LEU A 322 -7.01 -7.89 5.05
C LEU A 322 -7.17 -6.43 5.50
N LEU A 323 -7.91 -6.18 6.58
CA LEU A 323 -7.97 -4.85 7.18
C LEU A 323 -6.58 -4.45 7.73
N GLN A 324 -5.80 -5.37 8.32
CA GLN A 324 -4.40 -5.08 8.72
C GLN A 324 -3.55 -4.70 7.51
N ALA A 325 -3.62 -5.47 6.41
CA ALA A 325 -2.87 -5.14 5.19
C ALA A 325 -3.24 -3.74 4.66
N ASN A 326 -4.52 -3.39 4.68
CA ASN A 326 -5.00 -2.07 4.26
C ASN A 326 -4.43 -0.95 5.16
N GLU A 327 -4.42 -1.12 6.47
CA GLU A 327 -3.84 -0.14 7.40
C GLU A 327 -2.33 0.04 7.18
N VAL A 328 -1.60 -1.06 6.93
CA VAL A 328 -0.17 -1.00 6.58
C VAL A 328 0.05 -0.19 5.29
N ILE A 329 -0.73 -0.45 4.24
CA ILE A 329 -0.62 0.28 2.97
C ILE A 329 -0.91 1.76 3.18
N LYS A 330 -1.92 2.12 3.99
CA LYS A 330 -2.22 3.51 4.31
C LYS A 330 -1.06 4.21 5.03
N LEU A 331 -0.45 3.55 6.00
CA LEU A 331 0.71 4.10 6.71
C LEU A 331 1.91 4.29 5.78
N VAL A 332 2.23 3.29 4.96
CA VAL A 332 3.41 3.29 4.09
C VAL A 332 3.26 4.30 2.95
N ALA A 333 2.14 4.28 2.26
CA ALA A 333 1.92 5.13 1.09
C ALA A 333 1.39 6.53 1.46
N GLY A 334 1.00 6.75 2.72
CA GLY A 334 0.44 8.03 3.18
C GLY A 334 -0.99 8.26 2.68
N LEU A 335 -1.83 7.21 2.68
CA LEU A 335 -3.17 7.23 2.11
C LEU A 335 -4.25 7.38 3.18
N GLY A 336 -5.27 8.17 2.88
CA GLY A 336 -6.49 8.26 3.66
C GLY A 336 -6.23 8.53 5.15
N GLU A 337 -7.07 7.95 6.02
CA GLU A 337 -7.00 8.09 7.47
C GLU A 337 -6.77 6.73 8.13
N PRO A 338 -5.54 6.42 8.61
CA PRO A 338 -5.29 5.21 9.40
C PRO A 338 -6.13 5.18 10.69
N LEU A 339 -6.33 3.98 11.27
CA LEU A 339 -7.12 3.78 12.50
C LEU A 339 -6.40 4.27 13.77
N ILE A 340 -5.70 5.40 13.70
CA ILE A 340 -5.02 6.03 14.85
C ILE A 340 -6.08 6.63 15.77
N GLY A 341 -6.09 6.21 17.05
CA GLY A 341 -7.11 6.64 18.01
C GLY A 341 -8.51 6.09 17.75
N ARG A 342 -8.62 5.05 16.95
CA ARG A 342 -9.87 4.37 16.58
C ARG A 342 -9.72 2.86 16.74
N LEU A 343 -10.73 2.22 17.34
CA LEU A 343 -10.84 0.77 17.40
C LEU A 343 -12.03 0.35 16.52
N LEU A 344 -11.76 -0.41 15.49
CA LEU A 344 -12.79 -1.00 14.63
C LEU A 344 -13.10 -2.41 15.13
N LEU A 345 -14.37 -2.64 15.46
CA LEU A 345 -14.92 -3.94 15.84
C LEU A 345 -15.68 -4.54 14.66
N TYR A 346 -15.50 -5.83 14.42
CA TYR A 346 -16.23 -6.59 13.41
C TYR A 346 -16.99 -7.76 14.06
N ASP A 347 -18.32 -7.73 13.95
CA ASP A 347 -19.25 -8.82 14.30
C ASP A 347 -19.62 -9.56 13.00
N SER A 348 -19.12 -10.80 12.82
CA SER A 348 -19.35 -11.54 11.58
C SER A 348 -20.76 -12.14 11.50
N LEU A 349 -21.40 -12.43 12.62
CA LEU A 349 -22.76 -12.96 12.62
C LEU A 349 -23.78 -11.91 12.18
N GLY A 350 -23.59 -10.67 12.62
CA GLY A 350 -24.39 -9.53 12.21
C GLY A 350 -23.88 -8.80 10.96
N THR A 351 -22.69 -9.15 10.47
CA THR A 351 -21.95 -8.45 9.39
C THR A 351 -21.91 -6.95 9.66
N ARG A 352 -21.50 -6.58 10.88
CA ARG A 352 -21.47 -5.18 11.34
C ARG A 352 -20.07 -4.76 11.70
N PHE A 353 -19.75 -3.52 11.30
CA PHE A 353 -18.58 -2.80 11.75
C PHE A 353 -19.00 -1.69 12.70
N THR A 354 -18.31 -1.61 13.84
CA THR A 354 -18.54 -0.56 14.86
C THR A 354 -17.22 0.10 15.15
N GLU A 355 -17.15 1.42 15.03
CA GLU A 355 -15.97 2.20 15.36
C GLU A 355 -16.11 2.85 16.73
N LEU A 356 -15.09 2.68 17.57
CA LEU A 356 -14.96 3.32 18.88
C LEU A 356 -13.76 4.26 18.86
N LYS A 357 -13.90 5.42 19.49
CA LYS A 357 -12.79 6.35 19.70
C LYS A 357 -11.96 5.90 20.90
N VAL A 358 -10.65 5.79 20.72
CA VAL A 358 -9.68 5.48 21.76
C VAL A 358 -8.79 6.70 21.98
N ARG A 359 -8.74 7.20 23.21
CA ARG A 359 -7.90 8.35 23.54
C ARG A 359 -6.59 7.88 24.17
N ARG A 360 -5.52 8.65 23.94
CA ARG A 360 -4.28 8.49 24.67
C ARG A 360 -4.54 8.78 26.14
N ASP A 361 -4.10 7.89 27.00
CA ASP A 361 -4.17 8.07 28.44
C ASP A 361 -2.97 8.91 28.90
N PRO A 362 -3.16 10.10 29.50
CA PRO A 362 -2.08 10.92 30.01
C PRO A 362 -1.25 10.23 31.10
N GLU A 363 -1.88 9.32 31.86
CA GLU A 363 -1.23 8.56 32.94
C GLU A 363 -0.71 7.19 32.47
N CYS A 364 -0.75 6.90 31.16
CA CYS A 364 -0.23 5.63 30.64
C CYS A 364 1.25 5.46 31.02
N PRO A 365 1.63 4.32 31.66
CA PRO A 365 2.99 4.14 32.15
C PRO A 365 4.04 4.02 31.03
N ILE A 366 3.61 3.84 29.76
CA ILE A 366 4.51 3.60 28.64
C ILE A 366 4.55 4.81 27.67
N CYS A 367 3.41 5.43 27.38
CA CYS A 367 3.36 6.54 26.43
C CYS A 367 2.74 7.83 27.02
N GLY A 368 2.31 7.84 28.29
CA GLY A 368 1.70 8.99 28.94
C GLY A 368 2.65 10.19 29.09
N GLU A 369 2.12 11.32 29.58
CA GLU A 369 2.91 12.55 29.77
C GLU A 369 3.98 12.39 30.85
N ASN A 370 3.68 11.58 31.87
CA ASN A 370 4.58 11.27 33.00
C ASN A 370 5.30 9.92 32.82
N ALA A 371 5.23 9.30 31.63
CA ALA A 371 5.97 8.07 31.38
C ALA A 371 7.48 8.35 31.52
N PRO A 372 8.24 7.46 32.21
CA PRO A 372 9.66 7.68 32.36
C PRO A 372 10.35 7.77 31.01
N GLU A 373 11.18 8.79 30.82
CA GLU A 373 12.02 8.88 29.66
C GLU A 373 13.00 7.69 29.66
N ILE A 374 12.97 6.92 28.59
CA ILE A 374 13.78 5.70 28.51
C ILE A 374 15.15 6.10 27.98
N ALA A 375 16.15 6.08 28.85
CA ALA A 375 17.53 6.31 28.45
C ALA A 375 18.02 5.20 27.49
N ASP A 376 18.89 5.53 26.56
CA ASP A 376 19.43 4.57 25.57
C ASP A 376 19.97 3.28 26.19
N GLY A 377 20.61 3.38 27.38
CA GLY A 377 21.12 2.21 28.11
C GLY A 377 20.04 1.33 28.75
N ASP A 378 18.78 1.78 28.81
CA ASP A 378 17.67 1.08 29.45
C ASP A 378 16.65 0.54 28.41
N LEU A 379 16.87 0.77 27.13
CA LEU A 379 15.97 0.32 26.06
C LEU A 379 15.68 -1.18 26.12
N GLY A 380 16.64 -2.00 26.45
CA GLY A 380 16.52 -3.46 26.55
C GLY A 380 15.93 -3.97 27.88
N LYS A 381 15.62 -3.10 28.84
CA LYS A 381 15.07 -3.52 30.15
C LYS A 381 13.54 -3.63 30.05
N PHE A 382 13.05 -4.84 29.93
CA PHE A 382 11.63 -5.15 29.89
C PHE A 382 11.21 -5.90 31.19
N PRO A 383 9.93 -5.75 31.62
CA PRO A 383 9.37 -6.57 32.68
C PRO A 383 9.22 -8.03 32.24
N ASP A 384 9.01 -8.91 33.21
CA ASP A 384 8.57 -10.27 32.91
C ASP A 384 7.08 -10.26 32.49
N TYR A 385 6.83 -10.36 31.19
CA TYR A 385 5.47 -10.33 30.66
C TYR A 385 4.67 -11.60 30.93
N GLU A 386 5.32 -12.75 31.10
CA GLU A 386 4.63 -13.98 31.47
C GLU A 386 4.06 -13.84 32.90
N ALA A 387 4.87 -13.36 33.83
CA ALA A 387 4.42 -13.06 35.19
C ALA A 387 3.36 -11.94 35.22
N PHE A 388 3.54 -10.87 34.42
CA PHE A 388 2.60 -9.75 34.31
C PHE A 388 1.22 -10.19 33.81
N CYS A 389 1.16 -11.15 32.89
CA CYS A 389 -0.08 -11.65 32.30
C CYS A 389 -0.68 -12.83 33.08
N ALA A 390 0.05 -13.42 34.00
CA ALA A 390 -0.46 -14.48 34.88
C ALA A 390 -1.26 -13.94 36.09
N GLY A 391 -1.22 -12.63 36.34
CA GLY A 391 -1.94 -11.93 37.43
C GLY A 391 -1.09 -11.71 38.62
#